data_753d17f6fa4624523249d5c9ad18783f
#
_entry.id   753d17f6fa4624523249d5c9ad18783f
#
_cell.length_a   1.000
_cell.length_b   1.000
_cell.length_c   1.000
_cell.angle_alpha   90.00
_cell.angle_beta   90.00
_cell.angle_gamma   90.00
#
_symmetry.space_group_name_H-M   'P 1'
#
loop_
_entity.id
_entity.type
_entity.pdbx_description
1 polymer ?
#
loop_
_entity_poly.entity_id
_entity_poly.type
_entity_poly.pdbx_seq_one_letter_code
_entity_poly.pdbx_strand_id
1 'polypeptide(L)'
;MQKQKGFSLIELLIVVAIILIIAAIAIPNLLRARISANEASAVGSMRSISTAEVTYSTTYPAAGYSPDMNSLAGSSCAVPTSAAACLIDTTLAGATTSATGKSGYYFTYNIVSSVGYTLQGTPAKLGSTGIKNYYTDGSNVIHFNATAAASVPDPAIQ
;
A
#
# COMPACT_ATOMS: atom_id res chain seq x y z
N MET A 1 54.44 29.68 5.73
CA MET A 1 53.21 29.61 6.54
C MET A 1 52.04 29.93 5.63
N GLN A 2 51.16 28.95 5.35
CA GLN A 2 49.95 29.19 4.58
C GLN A 2 48.91 29.87 5.52
N LYS A 3 48.43 31.06 5.13
CA LYS A 3 47.36 31.76 5.83
C LYS A 3 46.06 30.99 5.64
N GLN A 4 45.54 30.40 6.68
CA GLN A 4 44.21 29.82 6.68
C GLN A 4 43.19 30.97 6.55
N LYS A 5 42.42 30.96 5.43
CA LYS A 5 41.29 31.87 5.26
C LYS A 5 40.13 31.34 6.07
N GLY A 6 39.70 32.05 7.09
CA GLY A 6 38.50 31.74 7.88
C GLY A 6 37.24 32.03 7.07
N PHE A 7 36.17 31.25 7.34
CA PHE A 7 34.84 31.41 6.73
C PHE A 7 34.16 32.66 7.33
N SER A 8 33.57 33.50 6.51
CA SER A 8 32.81 34.66 6.99
C SER A 8 31.45 34.23 7.55
N LEU A 9 31.01 34.81 8.67
CA LEU A 9 29.71 34.58 9.25
C LEU A 9 28.57 34.89 8.26
N ILE A 10 28.73 35.90 7.42
CA ILE A 10 27.74 36.30 6.41
C ILE A 10 27.63 35.26 5.27
N GLU A 11 28.74 34.63 4.86
CA GLU A 11 28.74 33.58 3.87
C GLU A 11 27.92 32.36 4.37
N LEU A 12 28.13 31.99 5.63
CA LEU A 12 27.34 30.89 6.25
C LEU A 12 25.86 31.26 6.35
N LEU A 13 25.54 32.48 6.74
CA LEU A 13 24.16 32.96 6.91
C LEU A 13 23.37 32.94 5.58
N ILE A 14 24.01 33.39 4.48
CA ILE A 14 23.38 33.39 3.16
C ILE A 14 23.13 31.96 2.69
N VAL A 15 24.07 31.05 2.86
CA VAL A 15 23.91 29.63 2.47
C VAL A 15 22.76 28.97 3.24
N VAL A 16 22.69 29.15 4.56
CA VAL A 16 21.63 28.62 5.37
C VAL A 16 20.26 29.20 4.96
N ALA A 17 20.18 30.50 4.68
CA ALA A 17 18.96 31.16 4.24
C ALA A 17 18.45 30.54 2.92
N ILE A 18 19.33 30.34 1.94
CA ILE A 18 18.94 29.70 0.66
C ILE A 18 18.47 28.27 0.87
N ILE A 19 19.17 27.47 1.69
CA ILE A 19 18.77 26.10 2.00
C ILE A 19 17.38 26.06 2.64
N LEU A 20 17.10 26.95 3.59
CA LEU A 20 15.79 27.02 4.26
C LEU A 20 14.66 27.38 3.30
N ILE A 21 14.90 28.31 2.36
CA ILE A 21 13.91 28.69 1.34
C ILE A 21 13.58 27.48 0.44
N ILE A 22 14.61 26.78 -0.03
CA ILE A 22 14.42 25.58 -0.88
C ILE A 22 13.72 24.48 -0.10
N ALA A 23 14.12 24.22 1.15
CA ALA A 23 13.53 23.21 2.00
C ALA A 23 12.03 23.50 2.30
N ALA A 24 11.68 24.76 2.54
CA ALA A 24 10.30 25.17 2.80
C ALA A 24 9.34 24.83 1.64
N ILE A 25 9.81 24.85 0.40
CA ILE A 25 9.02 24.48 -0.78
C ILE A 25 9.10 22.98 -1.07
N ALA A 26 10.28 22.39 -0.90
CA ALA A 26 10.53 21.00 -1.30
C ALA A 26 9.88 19.99 -0.36
N ILE A 27 9.90 20.20 0.97
CA ILE A 27 9.42 19.24 1.95
C ILE A 27 7.91 18.95 1.79
N PRO A 28 7.00 19.95 1.72
CA PRO A 28 5.57 19.66 1.57
C PRO A 28 5.25 19.01 0.22
N ASN A 29 5.97 19.34 -0.84
CA ASN A 29 5.79 18.72 -2.16
C ASN A 29 6.25 17.26 -2.16
N LEU A 30 7.36 16.96 -1.50
CA LEU A 30 7.86 15.59 -1.34
C LEU A 30 6.88 14.72 -0.55
N LEU A 31 6.28 15.27 0.52
CA LEU A 31 5.31 14.53 1.32
C LEU A 31 4.05 14.17 0.49
N ARG A 32 3.53 15.11 -0.29
CA ARG A 32 2.38 14.85 -1.20
C ARG A 32 2.73 13.81 -2.27
N ALA A 33 3.91 13.91 -2.87
CA ALA A 33 4.38 12.93 -3.85
C ALA A 33 4.50 11.52 -3.24
N ARG A 34 5.02 11.43 -2.01
CA ARG A 34 5.11 10.17 -1.27
C ARG A 34 3.73 9.57 -0.98
N ILE A 35 2.77 10.38 -0.54
CA ILE A 35 1.38 9.94 -0.31
C ILE A 35 0.79 9.37 -1.60
N SER A 36 0.88 10.09 -2.72
CA SER A 36 0.37 9.64 -4.01
C SER A 36 1.03 8.34 -4.49
N ALA A 37 2.34 8.18 -4.27
CA ALA A 37 3.06 6.95 -4.61
C ALA A 37 2.59 5.76 -3.74
N ASN A 38 2.37 5.97 -2.45
CA ASN A 38 1.83 4.96 -1.54
C ASN A 38 0.41 4.55 -1.95
N GLU A 39 -0.45 5.51 -2.29
CA GLU A 39 -1.82 5.26 -2.77
C GLU A 39 -1.82 4.44 -4.06
N ALA A 40 -0.99 4.79 -5.03
CA ALA A 40 -0.84 4.02 -6.27
C ALA A 40 -0.33 2.59 -6.00
N SER A 41 0.63 2.43 -5.09
CA SER A 41 1.14 1.13 -4.67
C SER A 41 0.06 0.29 -3.97
N ALA A 42 -0.78 0.90 -3.14
CA ALA A 42 -1.89 0.22 -2.47
C ALA A 42 -2.91 -0.31 -3.48
N VAL A 43 -3.32 0.52 -4.44
CA VAL A 43 -4.23 0.12 -5.54
C VAL A 43 -3.62 -1.03 -6.36
N GLY A 44 -2.32 -0.95 -6.69
CA GLY A 44 -1.61 -2.03 -7.39
C GLY A 44 -1.60 -3.32 -6.58
N SER A 45 -1.37 -3.25 -5.28
CA SER A 45 -1.41 -4.40 -4.37
C SER A 45 -2.82 -5.03 -4.29
N MET A 46 -3.86 -4.21 -4.21
CA MET A 46 -5.25 -4.71 -4.22
C MET A 46 -5.60 -5.40 -5.53
N ARG A 47 -5.19 -4.85 -6.68
CA ARG A 47 -5.37 -5.51 -7.98
C ARG A 47 -4.63 -6.85 -8.05
N SER A 48 -3.42 -6.92 -7.50
CA SER A 48 -2.67 -8.18 -7.43
C SER A 48 -3.38 -9.23 -6.59
N ILE A 49 -3.92 -8.84 -5.42
CA ILE A 49 -4.70 -9.74 -4.55
C ILE A 49 -5.97 -10.19 -5.27
N SER A 50 -6.72 -9.28 -5.90
CA SER A 50 -7.95 -9.61 -6.63
C SER A 50 -7.69 -10.58 -7.79
N THR A 51 -6.61 -10.37 -8.55
CA THR A 51 -6.19 -11.29 -9.62
C THR A 51 -5.79 -12.65 -9.05
N ALA A 52 -5.09 -12.67 -7.93
CA ALA A 52 -4.72 -13.91 -7.23
C ALA A 52 -5.95 -14.68 -6.76
N GLU A 53 -6.98 -13.99 -6.24
CA GLU A 53 -8.23 -14.61 -5.82
C GLU A 53 -8.99 -15.28 -6.98
N VAL A 54 -9.07 -14.61 -8.12
CA VAL A 54 -9.66 -15.20 -9.34
C VAL A 54 -8.88 -16.43 -9.77
N THR A 55 -7.54 -16.35 -9.76
CA THR A 55 -6.68 -17.49 -10.09
C THR A 55 -6.83 -18.63 -9.10
N TYR A 56 -6.92 -18.32 -7.80
CA TYR A 56 -7.13 -19.28 -6.73
C TYR A 56 -8.45 -20.02 -6.90
N SER A 57 -9.55 -19.30 -7.09
CA SER A 57 -10.89 -19.87 -7.23
C SER A 57 -11.02 -20.77 -8.47
N THR A 58 -10.30 -20.45 -9.55
CA THR A 58 -10.28 -21.31 -10.76
C THR A 58 -9.38 -22.53 -10.59
N THR A 59 -8.30 -22.43 -9.84
CA THR A 59 -7.35 -23.54 -9.60
C THR A 59 -7.88 -24.51 -8.53
N TYR A 60 -8.57 -23.99 -7.52
CA TYR A 60 -9.11 -24.75 -6.40
C TYR A 60 -10.64 -24.58 -6.26
N PRO A 61 -11.43 -25.04 -7.25
CA PRO A 61 -12.87 -24.77 -7.29
C PRO A 61 -13.65 -25.35 -6.10
N ALA A 62 -13.14 -26.38 -5.44
CA ALA A 62 -13.74 -26.94 -4.24
C ALA A 62 -13.57 -26.03 -3.00
N ALA A 63 -12.54 -25.19 -2.97
CA ALA A 63 -12.30 -24.22 -1.90
C ALA A 63 -13.03 -22.88 -2.16
N GLY A 64 -13.27 -22.53 -3.42
CA GLY A 64 -13.77 -21.21 -3.82
C GLY A 64 -12.70 -20.13 -3.69
N TYR A 65 -12.95 -19.05 -2.96
CA TYR A 65 -11.94 -18.03 -2.65
C TYR A 65 -11.03 -18.48 -1.50
N SER A 66 -9.86 -17.85 -1.39
CA SER A 66 -8.88 -18.22 -0.36
C SER A 66 -9.43 -17.94 1.06
N PRO A 67 -9.11 -18.77 2.06
CA PRO A 67 -9.55 -18.50 3.44
C PRO A 67 -8.88 -17.27 4.05
N ASP A 68 -7.68 -16.96 3.62
CA ASP A 68 -6.89 -15.81 4.08
C ASP A 68 -5.79 -15.42 3.07
N MET A 69 -5.14 -14.26 3.28
CA MET A 69 -4.06 -13.78 2.42
C MET A 69 -2.80 -14.68 2.46
N ASN A 70 -2.56 -15.42 3.56
CA ASN A 70 -1.40 -16.31 3.65
C ASN A 70 -1.55 -17.52 2.74
N SER A 71 -2.78 -17.99 2.54
CA SER A 71 -3.08 -19.08 1.60
C SER A 71 -2.82 -18.69 0.13
N LEU A 72 -2.92 -17.40 -0.21
CA LEU A 72 -2.52 -16.91 -1.54
C LEU A 72 -1.00 -16.85 -1.72
N ALA A 73 -0.27 -16.71 -0.62
CA ALA A 73 1.19 -16.71 -0.62
C ALA A 73 1.74 -18.14 -0.49
N GLY A 74 2.99 -18.28 -0.19
CA GLY A 74 3.64 -19.55 0.10
C GLY A 74 5.06 -19.31 0.56
N SER A 75 5.48 -20.04 1.59
CA SER A 75 6.88 -20.03 2.05
C SER A 75 7.80 -20.89 1.18
N SER A 76 7.22 -21.84 0.43
CA SER A 76 7.92 -22.69 -0.53
C SER A 76 6.99 -22.95 -1.72
N CYS A 77 7.39 -22.46 -2.88
CA CYS A 77 6.61 -22.56 -4.12
C CYS A 77 7.02 -23.71 -5.04
N ALA A 78 7.65 -24.74 -4.49
CA ALA A 78 8.04 -25.92 -5.27
C ALA A 78 6.81 -26.70 -5.77
N VAL A 79 5.77 -26.81 -4.93
CA VAL A 79 4.48 -27.43 -5.29
C VAL A 79 3.37 -26.56 -4.66
N PRO A 80 2.66 -25.74 -5.46
CA PRO A 80 1.53 -24.96 -4.96
C PRO A 80 0.38 -25.85 -4.47
N THR A 81 -0.24 -25.44 -3.36
CA THR A 81 -1.39 -26.11 -2.76
C THR A 81 -2.47 -25.07 -2.40
N SER A 82 -3.67 -25.47 -2.07
CA SER A 82 -4.73 -24.57 -1.60
C SER A 82 -4.39 -23.85 -0.29
N ALA A 83 -3.45 -24.35 0.50
CA ALA A 83 -2.95 -23.68 1.71
C ALA A 83 -1.74 -22.78 1.45
N ALA A 84 -1.11 -22.85 0.28
CA ALA A 84 0.07 -22.10 -0.13
C ALA A 84 0.11 -22.00 -1.66
N ALA A 85 -0.73 -21.16 -2.23
CA ALA A 85 -0.97 -21.10 -3.69
C ALA A 85 0.14 -20.35 -4.46
N CYS A 86 1.02 -19.61 -3.78
CA CYS A 86 2.14 -18.87 -4.38
C CYS A 86 1.73 -17.85 -5.46
N LEU A 87 0.61 -17.21 -5.28
CA LEU A 87 0.05 -16.23 -6.20
C LEU A 87 0.42 -14.79 -5.85
N ILE A 88 0.77 -14.53 -4.58
CA ILE A 88 1.26 -13.22 -4.10
C ILE A 88 2.54 -13.40 -3.28
N ASP A 89 3.28 -12.30 -3.11
CA ASP A 89 4.48 -12.31 -2.27
C ASP A 89 4.12 -12.34 -0.76
N THR A 90 5.01 -12.92 0.04
CA THR A 90 4.82 -13.06 1.49
C THR A 90 4.79 -11.71 2.22
N THR A 91 5.44 -10.67 1.67
CA THR A 91 5.41 -9.31 2.22
C THR A 91 4.00 -8.72 2.09
N LEU A 92 3.35 -8.94 0.95
CA LEU A 92 1.97 -8.50 0.74
C LEU A 92 0.99 -9.29 1.59
N ALA A 93 1.15 -10.61 1.69
CA ALA A 93 0.32 -11.46 2.54
C ALA A 93 0.43 -11.07 4.03
N GLY A 94 1.62 -10.68 4.48
CA GLY A 94 1.87 -10.23 5.86
C GLY A 94 1.47 -8.78 6.14
N ALA A 95 1.07 -8.00 5.14
CA ALA A 95 0.70 -6.59 5.28
C ALA A 95 -0.71 -6.41 5.87
N THR A 96 -1.01 -7.03 7.01
CA THR A 96 -2.35 -7.09 7.63
C THR A 96 -2.55 -6.10 8.78
N THR A 97 -1.50 -5.43 9.23
CA THR A 97 -1.56 -4.45 10.32
C THR A 97 -0.81 -3.17 9.95
N SER A 98 -1.07 -2.08 10.67
CA SER A 98 -0.36 -0.82 10.47
C SER A 98 1.17 -0.94 10.69
N ALA A 99 1.62 -1.91 11.49
CA ALA A 99 3.04 -2.16 11.76
C ALA A 99 3.71 -2.97 10.64
N THR A 100 2.98 -3.86 9.97
CA THR A 100 3.49 -4.74 8.91
C THR A 100 3.11 -4.28 7.51
N GLY A 101 2.47 -3.12 7.39
CA GLY A 101 1.95 -2.58 6.14
C GLY A 101 3.00 -2.44 5.02
N LYS A 102 2.56 -2.62 3.79
CA LYS A 102 3.37 -2.44 2.57
C LYS A 102 3.13 -1.05 2.00
N SER A 103 4.20 -0.31 1.73
CA SER A 103 4.14 1.06 1.18
C SER A 103 3.19 1.99 1.96
N GLY A 104 3.19 1.88 3.30
CA GLY A 104 2.37 2.71 4.17
C GLY A 104 0.87 2.37 4.18
N TYR A 105 0.47 1.22 3.64
CA TYR A 105 -0.89 0.67 3.68
C TYR A 105 -0.89 -0.74 4.27
N TYR A 106 -1.97 -1.10 4.95
CA TYR A 106 -2.26 -2.47 5.36
C TYR A 106 -3.61 -2.91 4.81
N PHE A 107 -3.79 -4.22 4.71
CA PHE A 107 -4.92 -4.82 4.03
C PHE A 107 -5.68 -5.72 4.99
N THR A 108 -6.99 -5.47 5.10
CA THR A 108 -7.90 -6.35 5.85
C THR A 108 -8.69 -7.18 4.85
N TYR A 109 -8.46 -8.48 4.88
CA TYR A 109 -9.13 -9.46 4.04
C TYR A 109 -10.17 -10.21 4.87
N ASN A 110 -11.38 -10.34 4.35
CA ASN A 110 -12.43 -11.14 4.99
C ASN A 110 -13.13 -11.98 3.92
N ILE A 111 -13.27 -13.27 4.21
CA ILE A 111 -14.12 -14.13 3.40
C ILE A 111 -15.57 -13.95 3.85
N VAL A 112 -16.47 -13.72 2.89
CA VAL A 112 -17.91 -13.57 3.15
C VAL A 112 -18.62 -14.92 3.00
N SER A 113 -18.17 -15.72 2.03
CA SER A 113 -18.64 -17.08 1.77
C SER A 113 -17.67 -17.74 0.78
N SER A 114 -17.89 -19.01 0.45
CA SER A 114 -17.14 -19.69 -0.62
C SER A 114 -17.23 -19.00 -1.99
N VAL A 115 -18.17 -18.07 -2.16
CA VAL A 115 -18.42 -17.35 -3.41
C VAL A 115 -18.11 -15.84 -3.34
N GLY A 116 -17.56 -15.35 -2.21
CA GLY A 116 -17.28 -13.93 -2.07
C GLY A 116 -16.24 -13.61 -1.00
N TYR A 117 -15.46 -12.57 -1.25
CA TYR A 117 -14.50 -11.97 -0.32
C TYR A 117 -14.66 -10.45 -0.29
N THR A 118 -14.12 -9.82 0.72
CA THR A 118 -13.93 -8.36 0.79
C THR A 118 -12.49 -8.05 1.16
N LEU A 119 -11.95 -7.00 0.57
CA LEU A 119 -10.59 -6.53 0.80
C LEU A 119 -10.61 -5.02 1.03
N GLN A 120 -10.08 -4.58 2.14
CA GLN A 120 -9.92 -3.17 2.48
C GLN A 120 -8.45 -2.80 2.54
N GLY A 121 -8.08 -1.68 1.93
CA GLY A 121 -6.75 -1.07 2.01
C GLY A 121 -6.83 0.20 2.84
N THR A 122 -6.15 0.21 3.98
CA THR A 122 -6.18 1.33 4.94
C THR A 122 -4.79 1.90 5.12
N PRO A 123 -4.61 3.25 5.11
CA PRO A 123 -3.30 3.84 5.36
C PRO A 123 -2.85 3.56 6.80
N ALA A 124 -1.60 3.18 6.99
CA ALA A 124 -1.01 2.92 8.30
C ALA A 124 -1.07 4.16 9.21
N LYS A 125 -1.00 5.35 8.61
CA LYS A 125 -1.18 6.64 9.29
C LYS A 125 -1.89 7.62 8.34
N LEU A 126 -3.17 7.86 8.60
CA LEU A 126 -3.99 8.77 7.81
C LEU A 126 -3.37 10.17 7.77
N GLY A 127 -3.34 10.80 6.58
CA GLY A 127 -2.74 12.10 6.33
C GLY A 127 -1.21 12.11 6.23
N SER A 128 -0.53 11.00 6.50
CA SER A 128 0.93 10.87 6.43
C SER A 128 1.38 9.82 5.43
N THR A 129 0.82 8.61 5.48
CA THR A 129 1.14 7.53 4.54
C THR A 129 0.15 7.43 3.39
N GLY A 130 -1.07 7.92 3.58
CA GLY A 130 -2.15 7.99 2.60
C GLY A 130 -3.30 8.83 3.12
N ILE A 131 -4.18 9.25 2.23
CA ILE A 131 -5.40 10.02 2.55
C ILE A 131 -6.64 9.16 2.29
N LYS A 132 -6.58 8.23 1.32
CA LYS A 132 -7.72 7.44 0.89
C LYS A 132 -7.72 6.04 1.51
N ASN A 133 -8.88 5.60 1.93
CA ASN A 133 -9.17 4.20 2.20
C ASN A 133 -9.72 3.56 0.93
N TYR A 134 -9.44 2.28 0.72
CA TYR A 134 -9.83 1.53 -0.45
C TYR A 134 -10.65 0.30 -0.05
N TYR A 135 -11.57 -0.10 -0.93
CA TYR A 135 -12.39 -1.29 -0.79
C TYR A 135 -12.53 -1.98 -2.14
N THR A 136 -12.48 -3.29 -2.14
CA THR A 136 -12.90 -4.13 -3.28
C THR A 136 -13.50 -5.44 -2.76
N ASP A 137 -14.24 -6.09 -3.62
CA ASP A 137 -14.86 -7.40 -3.38
C ASP A 137 -14.71 -8.29 -4.62
N GLY A 138 -15.49 -9.36 -4.68
CA GLY A 138 -15.54 -10.29 -5.82
C GLY A 138 -15.89 -9.65 -7.17
N SER A 139 -16.36 -8.41 -7.21
CA SER A 139 -16.58 -7.66 -8.46
C SER A 139 -15.27 -7.12 -9.06
N ASN A 140 -14.18 -7.12 -8.31
CA ASN A 140 -12.86 -6.55 -8.65
C ASN A 140 -12.87 -5.04 -8.96
N VAL A 141 -13.95 -4.34 -8.60
CA VAL A 141 -14.03 -2.88 -8.68
C VAL A 141 -13.45 -2.29 -7.40
N ILE A 142 -12.47 -1.39 -7.54
CA ILE A 142 -11.86 -0.73 -6.38
C ILE A 142 -12.59 0.59 -6.12
N HIS A 143 -13.18 0.72 -4.96
CA HIS A 143 -13.82 1.93 -4.45
C HIS A 143 -12.87 2.67 -3.50
N PHE A 144 -13.03 3.99 -3.35
CA PHE A 144 -12.23 4.76 -2.41
C PHE A 144 -13.08 5.76 -1.61
N ASN A 145 -12.64 6.04 -0.39
CA ASN A 145 -13.20 7.07 0.48
C ASN A 145 -12.07 7.78 1.23
N ALA A 146 -12.12 9.12 1.28
CA ALA A 146 -11.09 9.94 1.93
C ALA A 146 -11.36 10.21 3.41
N THR A 147 -12.58 9.96 3.91
CA THR A 147 -13.01 10.35 5.26
C THR A 147 -13.38 9.18 6.16
N ALA A 148 -13.75 8.05 5.57
CA ALA A 148 -14.21 6.86 6.28
C ALA A 148 -13.67 5.59 5.62
N ALA A 149 -13.98 4.43 6.18
CA ALA A 149 -13.74 3.15 5.50
C ALA A 149 -14.50 3.12 4.15
N ALA A 150 -13.82 2.73 3.09
CA ALA A 150 -14.44 2.67 1.75
C ALA A 150 -15.42 1.49 1.66
N SER A 151 -16.43 1.60 0.80
CA SER A 151 -17.52 0.64 0.63
C SER A 151 -18.05 0.66 -0.81
N VAL A 152 -18.92 -0.27 -1.16
CA VAL A 152 -19.52 -0.39 -2.52
C VAL A 152 -20.19 0.90 -3.05
N PRO A 153 -20.94 1.70 -2.25
CA PRO A 153 -21.55 2.94 -2.76
C PRO A 153 -20.53 4.08 -3.01
N ASP A 154 -19.28 3.94 -2.59
CA ASP A 154 -18.27 4.97 -2.80
C ASP A 154 -17.78 5.03 -4.26
N PRO A 155 -17.18 6.15 -4.71
CA PRO A 155 -16.64 6.28 -6.07
C PRO A 155 -15.64 5.18 -6.40
N ALA A 156 -15.80 4.57 -7.59
CA ALA A 156 -14.84 3.61 -8.14
C ALA A 156 -13.61 4.32 -8.73
N ILE A 157 -12.46 3.66 -8.66
CA ILE A 157 -11.26 4.06 -9.38
C ILE A 157 -11.39 3.58 -10.82
N GLN A 158 -11.34 4.52 -11.76
CA GLN A 158 -11.29 4.22 -13.19
C GLN A 158 -9.90 3.85 -13.65
#